data_d259471f91d24dd2eb29e3e5c855ab8f
#
_entry.id   d259471f91d24dd2eb29e3e5c855ab8f
#
_cell.length_a   1.000
_cell.length_b   1.000
_cell.length_c   1.000
_cell.angle_alpha   90.00
_cell.angle_beta   90.00
_cell.angle_gamma   90.00
#
_symmetry.space_group_name_H-M   'P 1'
#
loop_
_entity.id
_entity.type
_entity.pdbx_description
1 polymer ?
#
loop_
_entity_poly.entity_id
_entity_poly.type
_entity_poly.pdbx_seq_one_letter_code
_entity_poly.pdbx_strand_id
1 'polypeptide(L)'
;MNFISTYAKICESAVKPLSKIGITPSTITMLSLFFGLISGFLIYRGNFFAALVFLLFSGIFDSFDGALARVSGRTTKFGAVLDSTVDRIVEFSLVMGIFLFISHTSPQNTLKAAVLSMIAYSASVWVSYVKARAEGVGVSPAVGILQRRHRIALFSLTLLLSAILKNWAVTTFFYLFYILTAGCMITLFQRLSRTKKLLQ
;
A
#
# COMPACT_ATOMS: atom_id res chain seq x y z
N MET A 1 20.56 -14.93 -9.93
CA MET A 1 20.69 -13.77 -9.02
C MET A 1 19.27 -13.26 -8.77
N ASN A 2 18.77 -13.34 -7.52
CA ASN A 2 17.37 -13.02 -7.24
C ASN A 2 17.15 -11.49 -7.33
N PHE A 3 16.20 -11.05 -8.16
CA PHE A 3 15.82 -9.64 -8.33
C PHE A 3 15.61 -8.92 -6.99
N ILE A 4 14.97 -9.59 -6.02
CA ILE A 4 14.71 -9.07 -4.67
C ILE A 4 16.00 -8.74 -3.91
N SER A 5 17.03 -9.61 -4.00
CA SER A 5 18.30 -9.38 -3.31
C SER A 5 19.10 -8.22 -3.93
N THR A 6 19.00 -8.05 -5.26
CA THR A 6 19.63 -6.94 -5.97
C THR A 6 18.96 -5.61 -5.63
N TYR A 7 17.62 -5.57 -5.62
CA TYR A 7 16.86 -4.39 -5.21
C TYR A 7 17.18 -3.95 -3.77
N ALA A 8 17.22 -4.91 -2.83
CA ALA A 8 17.59 -4.61 -1.45
C ALA A 8 19.00 -3.98 -1.33
N LYS A 9 19.99 -4.51 -2.05
CA LYS A 9 21.36 -3.95 -2.09
C LYS A 9 21.41 -2.53 -2.67
N ILE A 10 20.61 -2.25 -3.70
CA ILE A 10 20.50 -0.91 -4.28
C ILE A 10 19.95 0.07 -3.26
N CYS A 11 18.84 -0.29 -2.60
CA CYS A 11 18.25 0.54 -1.53
C CYS A 11 19.26 0.78 -0.40
N GLU A 12 19.94 -0.25 0.09
CA GLU A 12 20.96 -0.12 1.14
C GLU A 12 22.12 0.79 0.73
N SER A 13 22.57 0.71 -0.52
CA SER A 13 23.61 1.60 -1.03
C SER A 13 23.14 3.05 -1.14
N ALA A 14 21.91 3.27 -1.57
CA ALA A 14 21.30 4.60 -1.69
C ALA A 14 21.08 5.29 -0.34
N VAL A 15 20.79 4.54 0.73
CA VAL A 15 20.54 5.12 2.06
C VAL A 15 21.80 5.28 2.93
N LYS A 16 22.95 4.71 2.54
CA LYS A 16 24.21 4.87 3.29
C LYS A 16 24.59 6.32 3.56
N PRO A 17 24.49 7.27 2.62
CA PRO A 17 24.77 8.68 2.91
C PRO A 17 23.79 9.26 3.94
N LEU A 18 22.52 8.88 3.90
CA LEU A 18 21.48 9.35 4.80
C LEU A 18 21.74 8.92 6.25
N SER A 19 22.32 7.73 6.46
CA SER A 19 22.69 7.24 7.79
C SER A 19 23.79 8.11 8.45
N LYS A 20 24.70 8.69 7.63
CA LYS A 20 25.81 9.53 8.12
C LYS A 20 25.36 10.91 8.56
N ILE A 21 24.30 11.47 7.98
CA ILE A 21 23.76 12.80 8.33
C ILE A 21 22.69 12.76 9.42
N GLY A 22 22.51 11.59 10.07
CA GLY A 22 21.65 11.45 11.24
C GLY A 22 20.14 11.33 10.96
N ILE A 23 19.72 11.19 9.70
CA ILE A 23 18.30 10.94 9.35
C ILE A 23 17.85 9.62 9.98
N THR A 24 16.68 9.65 10.63
CA THR A 24 16.11 8.46 11.25
C THR A 24 15.21 7.68 10.28
N PRO A 25 15.08 6.34 10.43
CA PRO A 25 14.13 5.56 9.64
C PRO A 25 12.70 6.12 9.73
N SER A 26 12.25 6.52 10.92
CA SER A 26 10.92 7.09 11.13
C SER A 26 10.68 8.37 10.33
N THR A 27 11.70 9.20 10.13
CA THR A 27 11.59 10.39 9.26
C THR A 27 11.29 10.00 7.83
N ILE A 28 11.92 8.94 7.33
CA ILE A 28 11.70 8.42 5.97
C ILE A 28 10.29 7.83 5.85
N THR A 29 9.82 7.09 6.87
CA THR A 29 8.44 6.59 6.94
C THR A 29 7.43 7.74 6.87
N MET A 30 7.68 8.86 7.57
CA MET A 30 6.81 10.06 7.51
C MET A 30 6.84 10.75 6.13
N LEU A 31 7.97 10.72 5.43
CA LEU A 31 8.03 11.18 4.03
C LEU A 31 7.23 10.29 3.10
N SER A 32 7.28 8.96 3.28
CA SER A 32 6.42 8.02 2.56
C SER A 32 4.94 8.36 2.76
N LEU A 33 4.52 8.60 4.02
CA LEU A 33 3.16 9.04 4.33
C LEU A 33 2.80 10.34 3.60
N PHE A 34 3.65 11.35 3.66
CA PHE A 34 3.41 12.65 3.03
C PHE A 34 3.16 12.51 1.52
N PHE A 35 4.02 11.77 0.81
CA PHE A 35 3.85 11.51 -0.62
C PHE A 35 2.59 10.68 -0.92
N GLY A 36 2.26 9.71 -0.07
CA GLY A 36 1.04 8.91 -0.19
C GLY A 36 -0.24 9.74 -0.05
N LEU A 37 -0.27 10.67 0.91
CA LEU A 37 -1.40 11.59 1.10
C LEU A 37 -1.56 12.55 -0.09
N ILE A 38 -0.45 13.09 -0.62
CA ILE A 38 -0.48 13.91 -1.84
C ILE A 38 -1.02 13.10 -3.02
N SER A 39 -0.62 11.83 -3.16
CA SER A 39 -1.15 10.95 -4.21
C SER A 39 -2.67 10.82 -4.11
N GLY A 40 -3.21 10.54 -2.91
CA GLY A 40 -4.66 10.47 -2.69
C GLY A 40 -5.39 11.76 -3.04
N PHE A 41 -4.83 12.92 -2.66
CA PHE A 41 -5.38 14.23 -3.03
C PHE A 41 -5.36 14.46 -4.54
N LEU A 42 -4.28 14.10 -5.23
CA LEU A 42 -4.17 14.24 -6.69
C LEU A 42 -5.13 13.33 -7.45
N ILE A 43 -5.43 12.13 -6.90
CA ILE A 43 -6.50 11.26 -7.43
C ILE A 43 -7.84 11.98 -7.39
N TYR A 44 -8.21 12.55 -6.23
CA TYR A 44 -9.43 13.35 -6.08
C TYR A 44 -9.51 14.47 -7.13
N ARG A 45 -8.39 15.15 -7.38
CA ARG A 45 -8.30 16.23 -8.39
C ARG A 45 -8.30 15.74 -9.84
N GLY A 46 -8.33 14.42 -10.09
CA GLY A 46 -8.29 13.82 -11.43
C GLY A 46 -6.94 13.91 -12.13
N ASN A 47 -5.87 14.23 -11.39
CA ASN A 47 -4.51 14.27 -11.94
C ASN A 47 -3.80 12.92 -11.70
N PHE A 48 -4.22 11.91 -12.45
CA PHE A 48 -3.80 10.51 -12.23
C PHE A 48 -2.32 10.27 -12.51
N PHE A 49 -1.73 10.98 -13.49
CA PHE A 49 -0.30 10.84 -13.77
C PHE A 49 0.56 11.38 -12.61
N ALA A 50 0.26 12.57 -12.12
CA ALA A 50 0.94 13.12 -10.94
C ALA A 50 0.70 12.24 -9.71
N ALA A 51 -0.54 11.75 -9.50
CA ALA A 51 -0.85 10.82 -8.42
C ALA A 51 0.01 9.55 -8.48
N LEU A 52 0.20 8.97 -9.68
CA LEU A 52 1.09 7.83 -9.89
C LEU A 52 2.53 8.15 -9.48
N VAL A 53 3.07 9.29 -9.92
CA VAL A 53 4.44 9.71 -9.58
C VAL A 53 4.62 9.83 -8.08
N PHE A 54 3.68 10.48 -7.38
CA PHE A 54 3.73 10.61 -5.92
C PHE A 54 3.54 9.27 -5.19
N LEU A 55 2.72 8.37 -5.72
CA LEU A 55 2.59 7.00 -5.18
C LEU A 55 3.91 6.21 -5.32
N LEU A 56 4.60 6.34 -6.44
CA LEU A 56 5.90 5.70 -6.63
C LEU A 56 6.95 6.26 -5.67
N PHE A 57 6.98 7.57 -5.44
CA PHE A 57 7.83 8.16 -4.40
C PHE A 57 7.51 7.61 -3.01
N SER A 58 6.22 7.55 -2.65
CA SER A 58 5.79 6.92 -1.39
C SER A 58 6.35 5.51 -1.23
N GLY A 59 6.24 4.65 -2.27
CA GLY A 59 6.77 3.29 -2.25
C GLY A 59 8.31 3.21 -2.18
N ILE A 60 9.02 4.15 -2.81
CA ILE A 60 10.49 4.24 -2.74
C ILE A 60 10.92 4.60 -1.30
N PHE A 61 10.31 5.62 -0.70
CA PHE A 61 10.64 6.01 0.67
C PHE A 61 10.30 4.93 1.69
N ASP A 62 9.21 4.21 1.51
CA ASP A 62 8.85 3.02 2.29
C ASP A 62 9.94 1.93 2.21
N SER A 63 10.47 1.66 1.03
CA SER A 63 11.58 0.73 0.88
C SER A 63 12.89 1.23 1.53
N PHE A 64 13.09 2.54 1.56
CA PHE A 64 14.28 3.17 2.10
C PHE A 64 14.30 3.18 3.63
N ASP A 65 13.15 3.32 4.32
CA ASP A 65 13.12 3.33 5.78
C ASP A 65 13.58 1.98 6.36
N GLY A 66 13.09 0.87 5.80
CA GLY A 66 13.55 -0.47 6.19
C GLY A 66 15.03 -0.72 5.85
N ALA A 67 15.51 -0.23 4.70
CA ALA A 67 16.92 -0.32 4.35
C ALA A 67 17.80 0.52 5.29
N LEU A 68 17.38 1.75 5.62
CA LEU A 68 18.09 2.63 6.55
C LEU A 68 18.11 2.05 7.97
N ALA A 69 17.01 1.46 8.44
CA ALA A 69 16.94 0.80 9.74
C ALA A 69 17.98 -0.33 9.85
N ARG A 70 18.12 -1.16 8.81
CA ARG A 70 19.12 -2.23 8.77
C ARG A 70 20.56 -1.69 8.72
N VAL A 71 20.85 -0.74 7.82
CA VAL A 71 22.21 -0.18 7.64
C VAL A 71 22.69 0.59 8.87
N SER A 72 21.79 1.31 9.55
CA SER A 72 22.12 2.09 10.75
C SER A 72 22.07 1.30 12.06
N GLY A 73 21.64 0.02 12.04
CA GLY A 73 21.42 -0.77 13.24
C GLY A 73 20.26 -0.27 14.13
N ARG A 74 19.39 0.60 13.62
CA ARG A 74 18.28 1.25 14.35
C ARG A 74 16.92 0.59 14.08
N THR A 75 16.90 -0.74 13.98
CA THR A 75 15.64 -1.48 13.90
C THR A 75 14.94 -1.46 15.26
N THR A 76 13.69 -1.00 15.31
CA THR A 76 12.91 -0.92 16.55
C THR A 76 11.54 -1.55 16.37
N LYS A 77 10.96 -2.08 17.47
CA LYS A 77 9.59 -2.60 17.47
C LYS A 77 8.59 -1.49 17.12
N PHE A 78 8.81 -0.28 17.63
CA PHE A 78 7.97 0.89 17.30
C PHE A 78 8.05 1.26 15.82
N GLY A 79 9.23 1.22 15.20
CA GLY A 79 9.41 1.45 13.77
C GLY A 79 8.56 0.50 12.92
N ALA A 80 8.51 -0.79 13.27
CA ALA A 80 7.67 -1.76 12.56
C ALA A 80 6.16 -1.49 12.73
N VAL A 81 5.73 -0.99 13.90
CA VAL A 81 4.34 -0.58 14.12
C VAL A 81 4.02 0.68 13.31
N LEU A 82 4.92 1.68 13.35
CA LEU A 82 4.76 2.94 12.59
C LEU A 82 4.66 2.68 11.09
N ASP A 83 5.58 1.90 10.51
CA ASP A 83 5.58 1.49 9.11
C ASP A 83 4.23 0.84 8.72
N SER A 84 3.82 -0.19 9.46
CA SER A 84 2.55 -0.85 9.17
C SER A 84 1.31 0.05 9.34
N THR A 85 1.36 1.06 10.21
CA THR A 85 0.29 2.05 10.38
C THR A 85 0.25 3.02 9.21
N VAL A 86 1.39 3.58 8.84
CA VAL A 86 1.54 4.49 7.69
C VAL A 86 1.03 3.83 6.41
N ASP A 87 1.34 2.56 6.19
CA ASP A 87 0.82 1.76 5.10
C ASP A 87 -0.71 1.80 4.96
N ARG A 88 -1.41 1.65 6.09
CA ARG A 88 -2.88 1.66 6.10
C ARG A 88 -3.42 3.06 5.82
N ILE A 89 -2.76 4.10 6.33
CA ILE A 89 -3.17 5.49 6.09
C ILE A 89 -2.96 5.84 4.62
N VAL A 90 -1.84 5.46 4.01
CA VAL A 90 -1.59 5.67 2.57
C VAL A 90 -2.66 4.95 1.74
N GLU A 91 -2.89 3.67 1.99
CA GLU A 91 -3.90 2.89 1.26
C GLU A 91 -5.31 3.48 1.42
N PHE A 92 -5.66 3.93 2.64
CA PHE A 92 -6.91 4.66 2.89
C PHE A 92 -7.01 5.93 2.06
N SER A 93 -5.93 6.73 2.00
CA SER A 93 -5.93 7.99 1.24
C SER A 93 -6.15 7.78 -0.26
N LEU A 94 -5.58 6.71 -0.83
CA LEU A 94 -5.80 6.34 -2.23
C LEU A 94 -7.26 5.96 -2.49
N VAL A 95 -7.82 5.08 -1.65
CA VAL A 95 -9.23 4.65 -1.77
C VAL A 95 -10.19 5.82 -1.59
N MET A 96 -9.93 6.70 -0.60
CA MET A 96 -10.72 7.90 -0.37
C MET A 96 -10.62 8.88 -1.55
N GLY A 97 -9.42 9.09 -2.10
CA GLY A 97 -9.22 9.93 -3.29
C GLY A 97 -10.04 9.43 -4.48
N ILE A 98 -10.05 8.10 -4.72
CA ILE A 98 -10.86 7.48 -5.79
C ILE A 98 -12.36 7.66 -5.53
N PHE A 99 -12.81 7.42 -4.30
CA PHE A 99 -14.22 7.62 -3.92
C PHE A 99 -14.66 9.06 -4.17
N LEU A 100 -13.90 10.04 -3.69
CA LEU A 100 -14.21 11.46 -3.86
C LEU A 100 -14.18 11.88 -5.34
N PHE A 101 -13.23 11.37 -6.12
CA PHE A 101 -13.19 11.60 -7.56
C PHE A 101 -14.46 11.10 -8.26
N ILE A 102 -14.87 9.84 -7.99
CA ILE A 102 -16.08 9.26 -8.60
C ILE A 102 -17.32 10.06 -8.18
N SER A 103 -17.44 10.40 -6.89
CA SER A 103 -18.58 11.16 -6.37
C SER A 103 -18.72 12.53 -6.98
N HIS A 104 -17.61 13.19 -7.28
CA HIS A 104 -17.58 14.50 -7.92
C HIS A 104 -17.88 14.44 -9.44
N THR A 105 -17.28 13.46 -10.14
CA THR A 105 -17.37 13.36 -11.61
C THR A 105 -18.58 12.57 -12.10
N SER A 106 -19.14 11.70 -11.26
CA SER A 106 -20.25 10.80 -11.60
C SER A 106 -21.20 10.64 -10.40
N PRO A 107 -21.98 11.69 -10.04
CA PRO A 107 -22.81 11.71 -8.83
C PRO A 107 -23.79 10.54 -8.72
N GLN A 108 -24.32 10.06 -9.85
CA GLN A 108 -25.20 8.89 -9.93
C GLN A 108 -24.54 7.59 -9.45
N ASN A 109 -23.21 7.52 -9.42
CA ASN A 109 -22.44 6.39 -8.98
C ASN A 109 -21.93 6.50 -7.53
N THR A 110 -22.25 7.59 -6.80
CA THR A 110 -21.71 7.87 -5.46
C THR A 110 -21.98 6.74 -4.47
N LEU A 111 -23.22 6.25 -4.38
CA LEU A 111 -23.56 5.16 -3.46
C LEU A 111 -22.80 3.87 -3.81
N LYS A 112 -22.73 3.53 -5.10
CA LYS A 112 -21.96 2.37 -5.58
C LYS A 112 -20.48 2.51 -5.24
N ALA A 113 -19.89 3.69 -5.44
CA ALA A 113 -18.52 3.98 -5.12
C ALA A 113 -18.26 3.88 -3.60
N ALA A 114 -19.15 4.43 -2.77
CA ALA A 114 -19.05 4.36 -1.32
C ALA A 114 -19.03 2.89 -0.84
N VAL A 115 -20.00 2.09 -1.25
CA VAL A 115 -20.11 0.68 -0.84
C VAL A 115 -18.88 -0.12 -1.29
N LEU A 116 -18.47 -0.01 -2.56
CA LEU A 116 -17.34 -0.77 -3.09
C LEU A 116 -16.00 -0.34 -2.48
N SER A 117 -15.78 0.96 -2.26
CA SER A 117 -14.56 1.45 -1.62
C SER A 117 -14.46 0.98 -0.17
N MET A 118 -15.56 1.01 0.59
CA MET A 118 -15.60 0.50 1.96
C MET A 118 -15.30 -1.00 2.01
N ILE A 119 -15.92 -1.80 1.14
CA ILE A 119 -15.68 -3.26 1.09
C ILE A 119 -14.24 -3.55 0.71
N ALA A 120 -13.72 -2.91 -0.35
CA ALA A 120 -12.36 -3.13 -0.83
C ALA A 120 -11.30 -2.75 0.23
N TYR A 121 -11.48 -1.58 0.89
CA TYR A 121 -10.57 -1.15 1.95
C TYR A 121 -10.66 -2.08 3.18
N SER A 122 -11.86 -2.44 3.62
CA SER A 122 -12.04 -3.36 4.75
C SER A 122 -11.38 -4.72 4.49
N ALA A 123 -11.58 -5.30 3.29
CA ALA A 123 -10.93 -6.55 2.90
C ALA A 123 -9.39 -6.45 2.96
N SER A 124 -8.83 -5.33 2.50
CA SER A 124 -7.39 -5.04 2.58
C SER A 124 -6.88 -4.96 4.03
N VAL A 125 -7.63 -4.27 4.90
CA VAL A 125 -7.31 -4.17 6.34
C VAL A 125 -7.36 -5.54 6.99
N TRP A 126 -8.37 -6.36 6.73
CA TRP A 126 -8.49 -7.71 7.30
C TRP A 126 -7.33 -8.63 6.92
N VAL A 127 -6.86 -8.59 5.67
CA VAL A 127 -5.65 -9.31 5.25
C VAL A 127 -4.45 -8.96 6.12
N SER A 128 -4.29 -7.68 6.45
CA SER A 128 -3.18 -7.19 7.26
C SER A 128 -3.37 -7.49 8.74
N TYR A 129 -4.59 -7.35 9.23
CA TYR A 129 -4.98 -7.66 10.61
C TYR A 129 -4.72 -9.13 10.95
N VAL A 130 -5.17 -10.07 10.09
CA VAL A 130 -4.93 -11.50 10.32
C VAL A 130 -3.45 -11.82 10.38
N LYS A 131 -2.62 -11.18 9.55
CA LYS A 131 -1.16 -11.35 9.61
C LYS A 131 -0.61 -10.87 10.95
N ALA A 132 -0.92 -9.63 11.33
CA ALA A 132 -0.44 -9.04 12.58
C ALA A 132 -0.92 -9.85 13.81
N ARG A 133 -2.17 -10.32 13.78
CA ARG A 133 -2.72 -11.13 14.87
C ARG A 133 -2.06 -12.50 14.96
N ALA A 134 -1.76 -13.15 13.83
CA ALA A 134 -1.04 -14.41 13.79
C ALA A 134 0.41 -14.25 14.33
N GLU A 135 1.09 -13.17 13.93
CA GLU A 135 2.42 -12.84 14.45
C GLU A 135 2.38 -12.58 15.96
N GLY A 136 1.32 -11.96 16.48
CA GLY A 136 1.10 -11.74 17.90
C GLY A 136 0.88 -13.03 18.74
N VAL A 137 0.53 -14.15 18.09
CA VAL A 137 0.46 -15.48 18.74
C VAL A 137 1.64 -16.39 18.34
N GLY A 138 2.72 -15.82 17.79
CA GLY A 138 3.98 -16.48 17.52
C GLY A 138 4.09 -17.22 16.19
N VAL A 139 3.12 -17.08 15.27
CA VAL A 139 3.18 -17.72 13.94
C VAL A 139 3.11 -16.69 12.82
N SER A 140 3.82 -16.92 11.70
CA SER A 140 3.84 -16.00 10.57
C SER A 140 3.28 -16.67 9.30
N PRO A 141 2.05 -16.35 8.88
CA PRO A 141 1.47 -16.84 7.64
C PRO A 141 1.96 -16.02 6.43
N ALA A 142 3.18 -16.30 5.96
CA ALA A 142 3.81 -15.63 4.82
C ALA A 142 3.20 -16.04 3.46
N VAL A 143 1.86 -16.08 3.38
CA VAL A 143 1.09 -16.49 2.18
C VAL A 143 0.13 -15.39 1.74
N GLY A 144 -0.36 -15.51 0.51
CA GLY A 144 -1.41 -14.65 -0.06
C GLY A 144 -1.07 -14.17 -1.45
N ILE A 145 -2.06 -14.23 -2.36
CA ILE A 145 -1.92 -13.79 -3.76
C ILE A 145 -1.90 -12.26 -3.87
N LEU A 146 -2.67 -11.55 -3.02
CA LEU A 146 -2.76 -10.09 -3.04
C LEU A 146 -2.16 -9.48 -1.76
N GLN A 147 -0.83 -9.63 -1.62
CA GLN A 147 -0.06 -8.99 -0.55
C GLN A 147 0.04 -7.48 -0.82
N ARG A 148 0.47 -6.67 0.18
CA ARG A 148 0.59 -5.21 0.09
C ARG A 148 1.29 -4.73 -1.19
N ARG A 149 2.46 -5.28 -1.52
CA ARG A 149 3.20 -4.91 -2.72
C ARG A 149 2.40 -5.08 -4.01
N HIS A 150 1.58 -6.15 -4.11
CA HIS A 150 0.72 -6.39 -5.26
C HIS A 150 -0.45 -5.42 -5.32
N ARG A 151 -0.98 -5.01 -4.15
CA ARG A 151 -2.05 -3.99 -4.09
C ARG A 151 -1.53 -2.61 -4.56
N ILE A 152 -0.35 -2.19 -4.08
CA ILE A 152 0.28 -0.93 -4.53
C ILE A 152 0.57 -0.99 -6.04
N ALA A 153 1.09 -2.11 -6.55
CA ALA A 153 1.28 -2.29 -8.00
C ALA A 153 -0.05 -2.18 -8.78
N LEU A 154 -1.14 -2.74 -8.23
CA LEU A 154 -2.47 -2.65 -8.83
C LEU A 154 -2.99 -1.20 -8.83
N PHE A 155 -2.83 -0.45 -7.74
CA PHE A 155 -3.14 0.99 -7.70
C PHE A 155 -2.32 1.75 -8.74
N SER A 156 -1.01 1.50 -8.82
CA SER A 156 -0.12 2.16 -9.79
C SER A 156 -0.54 1.88 -11.23
N LEU A 157 -0.85 0.62 -11.56
CA LEU A 157 -1.34 0.24 -12.88
C LEU A 157 -2.68 0.92 -13.21
N THR A 158 -3.61 0.94 -12.24
CA THR A 158 -4.91 1.59 -12.44
C THR A 158 -4.77 3.09 -12.66
N LEU A 159 -3.88 3.76 -11.91
CA LEU A 159 -3.60 5.18 -12.11
C LEU A 159 -2.98 5.45 -13.49
N LEU A 160 -2.06 4.60 -13.95
CA LEU A 160 -1.50 4.70 -15.29
C LEU A 160 -2.57 4.56 -16.36
N LEU A 161 -3.42 3.53 -16.25
CA LEU A 161 -4.54 3.31 -17.17
C LEU A 161 -5.52 4.50 -17.16
N SER A 162 -5.86 5.02 -15.97
CA SER A 162 -6.75 6.18 -15.84
C SER A 162 -6.14 7.47 -16.40
N ALA A 163 -4.82 7.63 -16.35
CA ALA A 163 -4.13 8.76 -16.96
C ALA A 163 -4.17 8.72 -18.50
N ILE A 164 -4.08 7.52 -19.07
CA ILE A 164 -4.14 7.28 -20.52
C ILE A 164 -5.59 7.32 -21.01
N LEU A 165 -6.46 6.59 -20.32
CA LEU A 165 -7.87 6.37 -20.68
C LEU A 165 -8.80 7.28 -19.85
N LYS A 166 -8.61 8.59 -19.89
CA LYS A 166 -9.32 9.56 -19.02
C LYS A 166 -10.84 9.37 -19.00
N ASN A 167 -11.45 9.13 -20.14
CA ASN A 167 -12.91 8.95 -20.26
C ASN A 167 -13.42 7.67 -19.56
N TRP A 168 -12.54 6.70 -19.30
CA TRP A 168 -12.85 5.41 -18.67
C TRP A 168 -12.37 5.34 -17.22
N ALA A 169 -11.86 6.45 -16.65
CA ALA A 169 -11.27 6.45 -15.32
C ALA A 169 -12.23 5.91 -14.23
N VAL A 170 -13.50 6.30 -14.25
CA VAL A 170 -14.52 5.80 -13.31
C VAL A 170 -14.66 4.27 -13.42
N THR A 171 -14.71 3.76 -14.65
CA THR A 171 -14.83 2.32 -14.92
C THR A 171 -13.59 1.56 -14.46
N THR A 172 -12.37 2.08 -14.71
CA THR A 172 -11.12 1.44 -14.25
C THR A 172 -11.05 1.38 -12.73
N PHE A 173 -11.54 2.39 -12.00
CA PHE A 173 -11.60 2.39 -10.55
C PHE A 173 -12.62 1.38 -9.99
N PHE A 174 -13.75 1.17 -10.64
CA PHE A 174 -14.66 0.09 -10.24
C PHE A 174 -14.03 -1.29 -10.41
N TYR A 175 -13.33 -1.54 -11.53
CA TYR A 175 -12.59 -2.79 -11.70
C TYR A 175 -11.50 -2.97 -10.64
N LEU A 176 -10.78 -1.90 -10.27
CA LEU A 176 -9.84 -1.94 -9.16
C LEU A 176 -10.50 -2.43 -7.86
N PHE A 177 -11.65 -1.85 -7.49
CA PHE A 177 -12.35 -2.26 -6.26
C PHE A 177 -12.81 -3.72 -6.30
N TYR A 178 -13.31 -4.22 -7.43
CA TYR A 178 -13.67 -5.62 -7.56
C TYR A 178 -12.46 -6.55 -7.42
N ILE A 179 -11.35 -6.24 -8.10
CA ILE A 179 -10.11 -7.05 -8.05
C ILE A 179 -9.51 -7.00 -6.64
N LEU A 180 -9.48 -5.83 -5.99
CA LEU A 180 -9.01 -5.69 -4.62
C LEU A 180 -9.85 -6.53 -3.66
N THR A 181 -11.17 -6.43 -3.74
CA THR A 181 -12.07 -7.19 -2.87
C THR A 181 -11.87 -8.69 -3.05
N ALA A 182 -11.96 -9.20 -4.27
CA ALA A 182 -11.82 -10.62 -4.55
C ALA A 182 -10.45 -11.17 -4.15
N GLY A 183 -9.37 -10.49 -4.55
CA GLY A 183 -8.01 -10.91 -4.25
C GLY A 183 -7.66 -10.83 -2.76
N CYS A 184 -8.16 -9.81 -2.04
CA CYS A 184 -8.00 -9.71 -0.59
C CYS A 184 -8.79 -10.79 0.14
N MET A 185 -10.02 -11.11 -0.27
CA MET A 185 -10.81 -12.19 0.34
C MET A 185 -10.12 -13.56 0.15
N ILE A 186 -9.64 -13.86 -1.04
CA ILE A 186 -8.85 -15.09 -1.27
C ILE A 186 -7.61 -15.10 -0.37
N THR A 187 -6.88 -13.99 -0.29
CA THR A 187 -5.67 -13.88 0.56
C THR A 187 -6.01 -14.06 2.04
N LEU A 188 -7.14 -13.53 2.49
CA LEU A 188 -7.64 -13.68 3.87
C LEU A 188 -7.86 -15.15 4.22
N PHE A 189 -8.59 -15.90 3.36
CA PHE A 189 -8.81 -17.33 3.55
C PHE A 189 -7.50 -18.13 3.53
N GLN A 190 -6.57 -17.81 2.62
CA GLN A 190 -5.25 -18.47 2.56
C GLN A 190 -4.49 -18.25 3.88
N ARG A 191 -4.49 -17.03 4.44
CA ARG A 191 -3.82 -16.72 5.70
C ARG A 191 -4.46 -17.42 6.89
N LEU A 192 -5.80 -17.42 7.00
CA LEU A 192 -6.51 -18.12 8.08
C LEU A 192 -6.24 -19.63 8.04
N SER A 193 -6.32 -20.24 6.85
CA SER A 193 -6.03 -21.67 6.67
C SER A 193 -4.58 -22.00 7.03
N ARG A 194 -3.62 -21.15 6.64
CA ARG A 194 -2.22 -21.35 6.97
C ARG A 194 -1.95 -21.17 8.46
N THR A 195 -2.55 -20.13 9.07
CA THR A 195 -2.44 -19.90 10.53
C THR A 195 -2.97 -21.09 11.31
N LYS A 196 -4.15 -21.62 10.94
CA LYS A 196 -4.70 -22.83 11.57
C LYS A 196 -3.72 -24.01 11.54
N LYS A 197 -3.09 -24.26 10.37
CA LYS A 197 -2.11 -25.35 10.21
C LYS A 197 -0.80 -25.15 10.99
N LEU A 198 -0.45 -23.90 11.30
CA LEU A 198 0.78 -23.59 12.05
C LEU A 198 0.56 -23.62 13.56
N LEU A 199 -0.69 -23.56 14.03
CA LEU A 199 -1.06 -23.62 15.45
C LEU A 199 -1.49 -25.01 15.91
N GLN A 200 -1.72 -25.94 14.99
CA GLN A 200 -1.96 -27.37 15.23
C GLN A 200 -0.63 -28.15 15.24
#